data_6b81d3780c2ff5843c3170d259325faa
#
_entry.id   6b81d3780c2ff5843c3170d259325faa
#
_cell.length_a   1.000
_cell.length_b   1.000
_cell.length_c   1.000
_cell.angle_alpha   90.00
_cell.angle_beta   90.00
_cell.angle_gamma   90.00
#
_symmetry.space_group_name_H-M   'P 1'
#
loop_
_entity.id
_entity.type
_entity.pdbx_description
1 polymer ?
#
loop_
_entity_poly.entity_id
_entity_poly.type
_entity_poly.pdbx_seq_one_letter_code
_entity_poly.pdbx_strand_id
1 'polypeptide(L)'
;MMKKKMSIVLAGMLLCFAPDMFANETDGKIKGIVMDGELGGPLEFVTVQVKAKGSDKIVQGSVTGSDGNYTIGGLKKGEYVVTFSYIGYEEVSKNISISSDNQILSLGELTLAEDANQLGEVEVVAKRPQMRFEIDRKVFDATQDIAAEP
;
A
#
# COMPACT_ATOMS: atom_id res chain seq x y z
N MET A 1 -23.57 -61.03 51.78
CA MET A 1 -24.24 -59.76 51.99
C MET A 1 -23.31 -58.58 51.83
N MET A 2 -22.53 -58.66 50.81
CA MET A 2 -21.57 -57.59 50.48
C MET A 2 -21.60 -57.29 48.95
N LYS A 3 -22.70 -56.76 48.49
CA LYS A 3 -22.88 -56.47 47.05
C LYS A 3 -23.56 -55.12 46.76
N LYS A 4 -23.15 -54.06 47.43
CA LYS A 4 -23.73 -52.73 47.19
C LYS A 4 -22.74 -51.59 47.31
N LYS A 5 -21.51 -51.77 46.91
CA LYS A 5 -20.53 -50.67 47.01
C LYS A 5 -19.66 -50.52 45.77
N MET A 6 -20.19 -50.82 44.59
CA MET A 6 -19.41 -50.68 43.35
C MET A 6 -20.22 -50.05 42.24
N SER A 7 -20.87 -48.95 42.54
CA SER A 7 -21.69 -48.24 41.51
C SER A 7 -21.66 -46.72 41.63
N ILE A 8 -20.66 -46.12 42.25
CA ILE A 8 -20.60 -44.67 42.45
C ILE A 8 -19.28 -44.07 41.92
N VAL A 9 -18.51 -44.77 41.12
CA VAL A 9 -17.25 -44.23 40.61
C VAL A 9 -17.31 -43.94 39.08
N LEU A 10 -18.45 -44.12 38.44
CA LEU A 10 -18.56 -43.93 36.99
C LEU A 10 -19.34 -42.66 36.60
N ALA A 11 -19.55 -41.71 37.51
CA ALA A 11 -20.33 -40.50 37.24
C ALA A 11 -19.50 -39.20 37.34
N GLY A 12 -18.18 -39.29 37.33
CA GLY A 12 -17.31 -38.15 37.59
C GLY A 12 -16.45 -37.68 36.41
N MET A 13 -16.63 -38.21 35.22
CA MET A 13 -15.76 -37.83 34.08
C MET A 13 -16.56 -37.38 32.85
N LEU A 14 -17.57 -36.57 33.12
CA LEU A 14 -18.14 -35.73 32.03
C LEU A 14 -17.37 -34.42 32.02
N LEU A 15 -16.13 -34.50 31.50
CA LEU A 15 -15.30 -33.37 31.27
C LEU A 15 -16.05 -32.45 30.29
N CYS A 16 -16.31 -31.25 30.73
CA CYS A 16 -16.72 -30.11 29.93
C CYS A 16 -15.84 -29.97 28.67
N PHE A 17 -16.27 -30.56 27.57
CA PHE A 17 -15.94 -30.06 26.26
C PHE A 17 -16.78 -28.79 26.11
N ALA A 18 -16.26 -27.68 26.62
CA ALA A 18 -16.70 -26.37 26.15
C ALA A 18 -16.27 -26.29 24.68
N PRO A 19 -17.19 -26.22 23.72
CA PRO A 19 -16.79 -25.84 22.38
C PRO A 19 -16.20 -24.42 22.54
N ASP A 20 -14.94 -24.26 22.20
CA ASP A 20 -14.39 -22.95 21.91
C ASP A 20 -15.32 -22.33 20.87
N MET A 21 -16.22 -21.48 21.35
CA MET A 21 -16.94 -20.57 20.49
C MET A 21 -15.88 -19.64 19.94
N PHE A 22 -15.27 -20.05 18.82
CA PHE A 22 -14.60 -19.13 17.93
C PHE A 22 -15.66 -18.09 17.60
N ALA A 23 -15.63 -16.96 18.29
CA ALA A 23 -16.32 -15.78 17.87
C ALA A 23 -15.82 -15.52 16.45
N ASN A 24 -16.67 -15.80 15.50
CA ASN A 24 -16.43 -15.51 14.09
C ASN A 24 -16.40 -13.99 14.03
N GLU A 25 -15.22 -13.40 14.28
CA GLU A 25 -14.99 -11.98 14.07
C GLU A 25 -15.22 -11.76 12.58
N THR A 26 -16.42 -11.29 12.27
CA THR A 26 -16.77 -11.02 10.87
C THR A 26 -15.89 -9.88 10.41
N ASP A 27 -14.95 -10.21 9.53
CA ASP A 27 -14.04 -9.23 8.95
C ASP A 27 -14.83 -8.18 8.18
N GLY A 28 -14.47 -6.93 8.38
CA GLY A 28 -15.06 -5.80 7.67
C GLY A 28 -14.69 -5.82 6.18
N LYS A 29 -15.61 -5.27 5.38
CA LYS A 29 -15.41 -5.06 3.93
C LYS A 29 -15.64 -3.60 3.58
N ILE A 30 -14.83 -3.09 2.68
CA ILE A 30 -15.07 -1.81 2.02
C ILE A 30 -15.35 -2.03 0.54
N LYS A 31 -16.23 -1.21 -0.02
CA LYS A 31 -16.56 -1.23 -1.44
C LYS A 31 -16.82 0.19 -1.93
N GLY A 32 -16.64 0.41 -3.22
CA GLY A 32 -16.92 1.68 -3.86
C GLY A 32 -16.63 1.64 -5.34
N ILE A 33 -16.77 2.80 -5.97
CA ILE A 33 -16.52 3.01 -7.40
C ILE A 33 -15.55 4.17 -7.52
N VAL A 34 -14.58 4.06 -8.42
CA VAL A 34 -13.66 5.15 -8.77
C VAL A 34 -14.01 5.65 -10.16
N MET A 35 -14.18 6.96 -10.28
CA MET A 35 -14.55 7.66 -11.49
C MET A 35 -13.45 8.62 -11.93
N ASP A 36 -13.39 8.86 -13.23
CA ASP A 36 -12.57 9.89 -13.84
C ASP A 36 -13.20 11.26 -13.63
N GLY A 37 -12.45 12.22 -13.13
CA GLY A 37 -12.92 13.59 -12.91
C GLY A 37 -13.11 14.42 -14.17
N GLU A 38 -12.42 14.07 -15.26
CA GLU A 38 -12.50 14.81 -16.51
C GLU A 38 -13.45 14.14 -17.50
N LEU A 39 -13.33 12.85 -17.71
CA LEU A 39 -14.12 12.10 -18.68
C LEU A 39 -15.46 11.63 -18.12
N GLY A 40 -15.62 11.61 -16.78
CA GLY A 40 -16.86 11.21 -16.12
C GLY A 40 -17.18 9.73 -16.25
N GLY A 41 -16.19 8.89 -16.59
CA GLY A 41 -16.31 7.45 -16.72
C GLY A 41 -15.68 6.68 -15.56
N PRO A 42 -15.94 5.36 -15.45
CA PRO A 42 -15.27 4.52 -14.46
C PRO A 42 -13.77 4.39 -14.79
N LEU A 43 -12.94 4.49 -13.75
CA LEU A 43 -11.50 4.27 -13.86
C LEU A 43 -11.15 2.82 -13.54
N GLU A 44 -10.62 2.13 -14.55
CA GLU A 44 -10.08 0.79 -14.45
C GLU A 44 -8.61 0.81 -13.96
N PHE A 45 -8.20 -0.23 -13.25
CA PHE A 45 -6.83 -0.44 -12.75
C PHE A 45 -6.31 0.58 -11.73
N VAL A 46 -7.19 1.31 -11.07
CA VAL A 46 -6.80 2.15 -9.93
C VAL A 46 -6.34 1.26 -8.78
N THR A 47 -5.17 1.53 -8.27
CA THR A 47 -4.63 0.83 -7.10
C THR A 47 -5.27 1.38 -5.84
N VAL A 48 -5.92 0.51 -5.06
CA VAL A 48 -6.53 0.84 -3.77
C VAL A 48 -5.75 0.13 -2.67
N GLN A 49 -5.15 0.89 -1.78
CA GLN A 49 -4.37 0.38 -0.65
C GLN A 49 -5.01 0.76 0.66
N VAL A 50 -5.03 -0.17 1.61
CA VAL A 50 -5.52 0.07 2.97
C VAL A 50 -4.35 -0.06 3.94
N LYS A 51 -4.10 0.98 4.70
CA LYS A 51 -3.10 1.05 5.76
C LYS A 51 -3.78 1.23 7.10
N ALA A 52 -3.21 0.65 8.16
CA ALA A 52 -3.67 0.96 9.52
C ALA A 52 -3.30 2.40 9.88
N LYS A 53 -4.21 3.14 10.50
CA LYS A 53 -3.96 4.53 10.91
C LYS A 53 -2.75 4.62 11.84
N GLY A 54 -1.81 5.51 11.51
CA GLY A 54 -0.56 5.67 12.25
C GLY A 54 0.51 4.63 11.90
N SER A 55 0.32 3.85 10.84
CA SER A 55 1.31 2.90 10.33
C SER A 55 1.40 2.99 8.80
N ASP A 56 2.60 2.91 8.26
CA ASP A 56 2.83 2.84 6.82
C ASP A 56 2.65 1.43 6.24
N LYS A 57 2.35 0.47 7.11
CA LYS A 57 2.17 -0.92 6.70
C LYS A 57 0.84 -1.09 5.95
N ILE A 58 0.92 -1.58 4.71
CA ILE A 58 -0.25 -1.98 3.93
C ILE A 58 -0.85 -3.25 4.56
N VAL A 59 -2.12 -3.18 4.92
CA VAL A 59 -2.88 -4.29 5.51
C VAL A 59 -3.57 -5.10 4.42
N GLN A 60 -4.17 -4.40 3.46
CA GLN A 60 -4.89 -4.97 2.34
C GLN A 60 -4.77 -4.07 1.11
N GLY A 61 -5.03 -4.62 -0.08
CA GLY A 61 -5.05 -3.89 -1.33
C GLY A 61 -5.95 -4.55 -2.37
N SER A 62 -6.38 -3.76 -3.33
CA SER A 62 -7.17 -4.20 -4.48
C SER A 62 -6.90 -3.29 -5.68
N VAL A 63 -7.43 -3.66 -6.82
CA VAL A 63 -7.41 -2.87 -8.06
C VAL A 63 -8.83 -2.77 -8.57
N THR A 64 -9.22 -1.62 -9.12
CA THR A 64 -10.56 -1.44 -9.70
C THR A 64 -10.73 -2.25 -10.99
N GLY A 65 -11.92 -2.80 -11.18
CA GLY A 65 -12.31 -3.47 -12.41
C GLY A 65 -12.66 -2.50 -13.55
N SER A 66 -13.06 -3.05 -14.68
CA SER A 66 -13.47 -2.27 -15.87
C SER A 66 -14.69 -1.37 -15.65
N ASP A 67 -15.45 -1.63 -14.61
CA ASP A 67 -16.60 -0.84 -14.15
C ASP A 67 -16.21 0.14 -13.03
N GLY A 68 -14.92 0.31 -12.74
CA GLY A 68 -14.39 1.15 -11.65
C GLY A 68 -14.67 0.65 -10.24
N ASN A 69 -15.34 -0.50 -10.10
CA ASN A 69 -15.69 -1.07 -8.80
C ASN A 69 -14.47 -1.70 -8.12
N TYR A 70 -14.41 -1.57 -6.81
CA TYR A 70 -13.47 -2.29 -5.97
C TYR A 70 -14.14 -2.83 -4.72
N THR A 71 -13.59 -3.92 -4.19
CA THR A 71 -14.01 -4.52 -2.93
C THR A 71 -12.76 -5.01 -2.20
N ILE A 72 -12.62 -4.64 -0.94
CA ILE A 72 -11.54 -5.09 -0.05
C ILE A 72 -12.18 -5.68 1.20
N GLY A 73 -11.88 -6.92 1.51
CA GLY A 73 -12.34 -7.63 2.70
C GLY A 73 -11.19 -7.97 3.65
N GLY A 74 -11.52 -8.65 4.75
CA GLY A 74 -10.52 -9.09 5.72
C GLY A 74 -9.98 -7.97 6.61
N LEU A 75 -10.77 -6.90 6.81
CA LEU A 75 -10.41 -5.78 7.66
C LEU A 75 -10.95 -5.99 9.06
N LYS A 76 -10.08 -6.09 10.04
CA LYS A 76 -10.45 -6.15 11.45
C LYS A 76 -11.01 -4.80 11.93
N LYS A 77 -11.62 -4.81 13.12
CA LYS A 77 -12.03 -3.56 13.77
C LYS A 77 -10.83 -2.62 13.95
N GLY A 78 -10.99 -1.37 13.59
CA GLY A 78 -9.92 -0.38 13.71
C GLY A 78 -10.09 0.80 12.76
N GLU A 79 -9.17 1.74 12.86
CA GLU A 79 -9.09 2.88 11.97
C GLU A 79 -8.05 2.63 10.88
N TYR A 80 -8.41 2.99 9.66
CA TYR A 80 -7.61 2.77 8.47
C TYR A 80 -7.56 4.00 7.59
N VAL A 81 -6.54 4.08 6.76
CA VAL A 81 -6.41 5.04 5.68
C VAL A 81 -6.46 4.26 4.37
N VAL A 82 -7.42 4.59 3.53
CA VAL A 82 -7.56 4.03 2.18
C VAL A 82 -6.98 5.02 1.20
N THR A 83 -5.98 4.60 0.44
CA THR A 83 -5.29 5.42 -0.55
C THR A 83 -5.60 4.89 -1.95
N PHE A 84 -5.98 5.79 -2.83
CA PHE A 84 -6.28 5.55 -4.23
C PHE A 84 -5.21 6.19 -5.07
N SER A 85 -4.52 5.40 -5.90
CA SER A 85 -3.47 5.90 -6.77
C SER A 85 -3.61 5.34 -8.19
N TYR A 86 -3.41 6.19 -9.17
CA TYR A 86 -3.40 5.84 -10.59
C TYR A 86 -2.40 6.72 -11.33
N ILE A 87 -1.75 6.17 -12.36
CA ILE A 87 -0.73 6.89 -13.11
C ILE A 87 -1.36 8.08 -13.84
N GLY A 88 -0.83 9.28 -13.63
CA GLY A 88 -1.33 10.52 -14.22
C GLY A 88 -2.46 11.18 -13.45
N TYR A 89 -2.82 10.67 -12.28
CA TYR A 89 -3.87 11.22 -11.43
C TYR A 89 -3.33 11.57 -10.04
N GLU A 90 -3.98 12.53 -9.39
CA GLU A 90 -3.67 12.89 -8.02
C GLU A 90 -4.06 11.75 -7.05
N GLU A 91 -3.17 11.44 -6.13
CA GLU A 91 -3.43 10.46 -5.09
C GLU A 91 -4.45 10.99 -4.09
N VAL A 92 -5.48 10.21 -3.81
CA VAL A 92 -6.52 10.56 -2.84
C VAL A 92 -6.50 9.57 -1.68
N SER A 93 -6.55 10.08 -0.44
CA SER A 93 -6.63 9.27 0.77
C SER A 93 -7.89 9.57 1.57
N LYS A 94 -8.54 8.53 2.09
CA LYS A 94 -9.72 8.63 2.96
C LYS A 94 -9.50 7.89 4.27
N ASN A 95 -9.83 8.53 5.38
CA ASN A 95 -9.87 7.87 6.69
C ASN A 95 -11.19 7.11 6.85
N ILE A 96 -11.11 5.87 7.31
CA ILE A 96 -12.26 5.02 7.58
C ILE A 96 -12.14 4.36 8.95
N SER A 97 -13.27 3.95 9.52
CA SER A 97 -13.33 3.17 10.75
C SER A 97 -14.20 1.94 10.53
N ILE A 98 -13.66 0.78 10.82
CA ILE A 98 -14.38 -0.49 10.80
C ILE A 98 -14.79 -0.83 12.22
N SER A 99 -16.09 -0.98 12.46
CA SER A 99 -16.67 -1.37 13.74
C SER A 99 -17.50 -2.64 13.61
N SER A 100 -17.94 -3.18 14.73
CA SER A 100 -18.82 -4.37 14.74
C SER A 100 -20.14 -4.15 14.00
N ASP A 101 -20.60 -2.89 13.98
CA ASP A 101 -21.89 -2.51 13.39
C ASP A 101 -21.80 -2.21 11.90
N ASN A 102 -20.58 -1.94 11.39
CA ASN A 102 -20.30 -1.59 10.01
C ASN A 102 -19.42 -2.65 9.34
N GLN A 103 -19.94 -3.85 9.17
CA GLN A 103 -19.21 -4.94 8.51
C GLN A 103 -18.99 -4.69 7.00
N ILE A 104 -19.88 -3.90 6.39
CA ILE A 104 -19.76 -3.50 4.98
C ILE A 104 -19.84 -1.97 4.92
N LEU A 105 -18.71 -1.33 4.67
CA LEU A 105 -18.61 0.11 4.49
C LEU A 105 -18.58 0.44 3.00
N SER A 106 -19.61 1.12 2.53
CA SER A 106 -19.63 1.67 1.18
C SER A 106 -19.02 3.07 1.19
N LEU A 107 -17.92 3.27 0.47
CA LEU A 107 -17.28 4.58 0.32
C LEU A 107 -17.94 5.42 -0.78
N GLY A 108 -18.92 4.83 -1.49
CA GLY A 108 -19.62 5.49 -2.58
C GLY A 108 -18.73 5.71 -3.81
N GLU A 109 -19.04 6.77 -4.52
CA GLU A 109 -18.29 7.20 -5.69
C GLU A 109 -17.13 8.10 -5.27
N LEU A 110 -15.94 7.82 -5.78
CA LEU A 110 -14.73 8.61 -5.61
C LEU A 110 -14.26 9.07 -6.97
N THR A 111 -14.05 10.37 -7.13
CA THR A 111 -13.53 10.96 -8.36
C THR A 111 -12.04 11.24 -8.19
N LEU A 112 -11.21 10.79 -9.13
CA LEU A 112 -9.80 11.16 -9.24
C LEU A 112 -9.64 12.27 -10.27
N ALA A 113 -8.86 13.30 -9.94
CA ALA A 113 -8.48 14.37 -10.86
C ALA A 113 -7.12 14.03 -11.50
N GLU A 114 -6.94 14.43 -12.78
CA GLU A 114 -5.64 14.31 -13.43
C GLU A 114 -4.61 15.21 -12.74
N ASP A 115 -3.40 14.66 -12.54
CA ASP A 115 -2.27 15.42 -12.01
C ASP A 115 -1.60 16.22 -13.13
N ALA A 116 -2.00 17.48 -13.28
CA ALA A 116 -1.44 18.40 -14.27
C ALA A 116 0.09 18.59 -14.13
N ASN A 117 0.67 18.31 -12.96
CA ASN A 117 2.11 18.44 -12.74
C ASN A 117 2.91 17.24 -13.28
N GLN A 118 2.28 16.07 -13.45
CA GLN A 118 2.93 14.93 -14.07
C GLN A 118 2.97 14.98 -15.60
N LEU A 119 2.13 15.78 -16.22
CA LEU A 119 2.12 16.04 -17.66
C LEU A 119 3.07 17.19 -18.06
N GLY A 120 3.54 17.97 -17.10
CA GLY A 120 4.58 18.99 -17.28
C GLY A 120 5.94 18.34 -17.33
N GLU A 121 6.43 18.17 -18.57
CA GLU A 121 7.85 18.10 -18.95
C GLU A 121 8.78 17.59 -17.84
N VAL A 122 9.13 16.31 -17.92
CA VAL A 122 10.35 15.83 -17.32
C VAL A 122 11.48 16.58 -18.02
N GLU A 123 11.75 17.81 -17.57
CA GLU A 123 13.02 18.45 -17.81
C GLU A 123 14.06 17.58 -17.13
N VAL A 124 14.56 16.62 -17.88
CA VAL A 124 15.75 15.87 -17.53
C VAL A 124 16.87 16.91 -17.56
N VAL A 125 17.03 17.64 -16.47
CA VAL A 125 18.28 18.30 -16.15
C VAL A 125 19.28 17.19 -15.90
N ALA A 126 19.78 16.62 -16.99
CA ALA A 126 20.99 15.86 -16.98
C ALA A 126 22.09 16.83 -16.53
N LYS A 127 22.31 16.95 -15.23
CA LYS A 127 23.57 17.43 -14.68
C LYS A 127 24.60 16.43 -15.15
N ARG A 128 25.12 16.68 -16.36
CA ARG A 128 26.38 16.06 -16.77
C ARG A 128 27.39 16.48 -15.70
N PRO A 129 27.99 15.55 -14.99
CA PRO A 129 29.16 15.89 -14.22
C PRO A 129 30.15 16.41 -15.26
N GLN A 130 30.46 17.68 -15.19
CA GLN A 130 31.59 18.22 -15.93
C GLN A 130 32.82 17.56 -15.29
N MET A 131 33.23 16.43 -15.87
CA MET A 131 34.58 15.95 -15.68
C MET A 131 35.46 17.02 -16.31
N ARG A 132 35.94 17.92 -15.49
CA ARG A 132 37.04 18.80 -15.80
C ARG A 132 38.27 17.93 -15.89
N PHE A 133 38.56 17.44 -17.07
CA PHE A 133 39.90 16.93 -17.37
C PHE A 133 40.83 18.11 -17.31
N GLU A 134 41.41 18.35 -16.18
CA GLU A 134 42.64 19.10 -16.07
C GLU A 134 43.71 18.26 -16.75
N ILE A 135 43.89 18.49 -18.03
CA ILE A 135 45.08 18.03 -18.72
C ILE A 135 46.19 18.92 -18.19
N ASP A 136 46.89 18.41 -17.21
CA ASP A 136 48.15 18.95 -16.75
C ASP A 136 49.10 18.90 -17.96
N ARG A 137 49.10 20.02 -18.73
CA ARG A 137 50.14 20.26 -19.72
C ARG A 137 51.39 20.58 -18.97
N LYS A 138 52.16 19.57 -18.62
CA LYS A 138 53.61 19.75 -18.45
C LYS A 138 54.15 20.23 -19.79
N VAL A 139 54.22 21.54 -19.93
CA VAL A 139 55.05 22.15 -20.98
C VAL A 139 56.47 21.82 -20.64
N PHE A 140 56.98 20.77 -21.32
CA PHE A 140 58.43 20.61 -21.42
C PHE A 140 58.91 21.75 -22.29
N ASP A 141 59.48 22.73 -21.67
CA ASP A 141 60.23 23.78 -22.32
C ASP A 141 61.57 23.13 -22.77
N ALA A 142 61.56 22.63 -24.01
CA ALA A 142 62.73 22.08 -24.66
C ALA A 142 63.40 23.21 -25.47
N THR A 143 63.68 24.32 -24.84
CA THR A 143 64.50 25.37 -25.42
C THR A 143 65.57 25.76 -24.46
N GLN A 144 66.50 24.86 -24.26
CA GLN A 144 67.87 25.22 -23.82
C GLN A 144 68.73 24.02 -23.97
N ASP A 145 69.43 23.97 -25.04
CA ASP A 145 70.88 23.76 -25.15
C ASP A 145 71.22 23.47 -26.57
N ILE A 146 71.37 24.51 -27.34
CA ILE A 146 72.36 24.45 -28.40
C ILE A 146 73.30 25.62 -28.16
N ALA A 147 74.16 25.45 -27.15
CA ALA A 147 75.39 26.18 -27.13
C ALA A 147 76.35 25.49 -28.05
N ALA A 148 76.49 26.02 -29.17
CA ALA A 148 77.52 25.71 -30.08
C ALA A 148 78.88 26.05 -29.45
N GLU A 149 79.77 25.15 -29.57
CA GLU A 149 81.16 25.45 -29.39
C GLU A 149 81.92 25.32 -30.70
N PRO A 150 82.89 26.22 -30.97
CA PRO A 150 83.69 26.26 -32.17
C PRO A 150 84.74 25.21 -32.23
#